data_db32715e7edf02c41eba3b6a2cce6504
#
_entry.id   db32715e7edf02c41eba3b6a2cce6504
#
_cell.length_a   1.000
_cell.length_b   1.000
_cell.length_c   1.000
_cell.angle_alpha   90.00
_cell.angle_beta   90.00
_cell.angle_gamma   90.00
#
_symmetry.space_group_name_H-M   'P 1'
#
loop_
_entity.id
_entity.type
_entity.pdbx_description
1 polymer ?
#
loop_
_entity_poly.entity_id
_entity_poly.type
_entity_poly.pdbx_seq_one_letter_code
_entity_poly.pdbx_strand_id
1 'polypeptide(L)'
;MVTSNANKAREVAAYFTGVLEVEHVPLECPEFRHDDVGEIARGKAAYAYKVLSRPLIVDDTAFFIDALRGFPGPYAAYVQDTIGNAGILKLMEGMENRGAHFETAIAFAQADGIRIFRGVLPGTVVAPRGADGFGYDPIFAYEGRTLAEMPLVEKSRISHRARALEAFRAWIERERTS
;
A
#
# COMPACT_ATOMS: atom_id res chain seq x y z
N MET A 1 -1.56 7.84 11.99
CA MET A 1 -0.86 7.02 11.00
C MET A 1 0.61 7.42 10.96
N VAL A 2 1.51 6.45 11.07
CA VAL A 2 2.96 6.65 11.00
C VAL A 2 3.45 6.30 9.58
N THR A 3 4.02 7.27 8.89
CA THR A 3 4.61 7.10 7.55
C THR A 3 5.43 8.34 7.18
N SER A 4 6.55 8.17 6.46
CA SER A 4 7.27 9.26 5.80
C SER A 4 6.61 9.68 4.47
N ASN A 5 5.70 8.86 3.92
CA ASN A 5 5.04 9.09 2.63
C ASN A 5 3.72 9.87 2.80
N ALA A 6 3.75 11.17 2.47
CA ALA A 6 2.58 12.05 2.57
C ALA A 6 1.40 11.62 1.66
N ASN A 7 1.66 10.93 0.52
CA ASN A 7 0.60 10.45 -0.36
C ASN A 7 -0.21 9.34 0.31
N LYS A 8 0.47 8.41 0.99
CA LYS A 8 -0.17 7.36 1.78
C LYS A 8 -1.03 7.95 2.91
N ALA A 9 -0.48 8.94 3.64
CA ALA A 9 -1.23 9.61 4.70
C ALA A 9 -2.51 10.29 4.18
N ARG A 10 -2.44 10.94 3.00
CA ARG A 10 -3.61 11.57 2.38
C ARG A 10 -4.67 10.56 1.95
N GLU A 11 -4.28 9.43 1.36
CA GLU A 11 -5.23 8.38 0.97
C GLU A 11 -5.95 7.79 2.20
N VAL A 12 -5.22 7.53 3.30
CA VAL A 12 -5.81 7.02 4.55
C VAL A 12 -6.75 8.05 5.19
N ALA A 13 -6.35 9.31 5.24
CA ALA A 13 -7.20 10.39 5.77
C ALA A 13 -8.48 10.55 4.93
N ALA A 14 -8.37 10.50 3.60
CA ALA A 14 -9.52 10.57 2.69
C ALA A 14 -10.48 9.39 2.92
N TYR A 15 -9.97 8.17 3.12
CA TYR A 15 -10.79 6.99 3.41
C TYR A 15 -11.61 7.13 4.70
N PHE A 16 -11.02 7.71 5.76
CA PHE A 16 -11.68 7.86 7.06
C PHE A 16 -12.43 9.19 7.24
N THR A 17 -12.54 10.01 6.21
CA THR A 17 -13.28 11.28 6.28
C THR A 17 -14.69 11.08 6.84
N GLY A 18 -15.03 11.78 7.91
CA GLY A 18 -16.33 11.69 8.59
C GLY A 18 -16.53 10.45 9.49
N VAL A 19 -15.51 9.59 9.62
CA VAL A 19 -15.56 8.37 10.46
C VAL A 19 -14.60 8.49 11.63
N LEU A 20 -13.36 8.89 11.34
CA LEU A 20 -12.33 9.03 12.35
C LEU A 20 -11.25 10.02 11.89
N GLU A 21 -10.70 10.78 12.81
CA GLU A 21 -9.58 11.67 12.55
C GLU A 21 -8.27 10.88 12.49
N VAL A 22 -7.50 11.09 11.40
CA VAL A 22 -6.22 10.44 11.19
C VAL A 22 -5.10 11.45 11.29
N GLU A 23 -4.38 11.45 12.41
CA GLU A 23 -3.15 12.22 12.59
C GLU A 23 -2.00 11.61 11.76
N HIS A 24 -1.34 12.41 10.93
CA HIS A 24 -0.13 12.00 10.23
C HIS A 24 1.11 12.25 11.09
N VAL A 25 1.88 11.20 11.36
CA VAL A 25 3.14 11.28 12.11
C VAL A 25 4.29 10.90 11.18
N PRO A 26 5.15 11.84 10.76
CA PRO A 26 6.24 11.59 9.82
C PRO A 26 7.46 10.98 10.53
N LEU A 27 7.28 9.82 11.18
CA LEU A 27 8.36 9.09 11.82
C LEU A 27 9.00 8.14 10.81
N GLU A 28 10.30 8.24 10.62
CA GLU A 28 11.08 7.27 9.86
C GLU A 28 11.26 5.99 10.67
N CYS A 29 10.80 4.89 10.12
CA CYS A 29 11.01 3.56 10.67
C CYS A 29 12.21 2.91 9.99
N PRO A 30 12.97 2.04 10.68
CA PRO A 30 13.99 1.23 10.04
C PRO A 30 13.42 0.42 8.87
N GLU A 31 14.23 0.23 7.83
CA GLU A 31 13.86 -0.65 6.72
C GLU A 31 13.99 -2.11 7.13
N PHE A 32 12.85 -2.79 7.18
CA PHE A 32 12.78 -4.22 7.42
C PHE A 32 12.81 -4.96 6.08
N ARG A 33 13.52 -6.08 6.01
CA ARG A 33 13.58 -6.94 4.83
C ARG A 33 12.86 -8.24 5.11
N HIS A 34 11.83 -8.50 4.35
CA HIS A 34 11.05 -9.74 4.39
C HIS A 34 10.31 -9.91 3.06
N ASP A 35 10.02 -11.15 2.65
CA ASP A 35 9.24 -11.42 1.44
C ASP A 35 7.74 -11.15 1.66
N ASP A 36 7.29 -11.21 2.90
CA ASP A 36 5.92 -10.91 3.30
C ASP A 36 5.80 -9.45 3.74
N VAL A 37 5.00 -8.66 3.02
CA VAL A 37 4.74 -7.24 3.30
C VAL A 37 4.08 -7.03 4.68
N GLY A 38 3.32 -7.99 5.17
CA GLY A 38 2.72 -7.94 6.51
C GLY A 38 3.75 -8.02 7.62
N GLU A 39 4.81 -8.79 7.46
CA GLU A 39 5.90 -8.87 8.43
C GLU A 39 6.74 -7.59 8.42
N ILE A 40 6.92 -6.95 7.27
CA ILE A 40 7.55 -5.62 7.19
C ILE A 40 6.69 -4.58 7.93
N ALA A 41 5.38 -4.53 7.65
CA ALA A 41 4.46 -3.63 8.34
C ALA A 41 4.44 -3.87 9.86
N ARG A 42 4.48 -5.15 10.30
CA ARG A 42 4.57 -5.55 11.71
C ARG A 42 5.83 -4.99 12.37
N GLY A 43 7.00 -5.17 11.74
CA GLY A 43 8.28 -4.67 12.25
C GLY A 43 8.27 -3.15 12.40
N LYS A 44 7.81 -2.42 11.37
CA LYS A 44 7.67 -0.96 11.42
C LYS A 44 6.69 -0.50 12.50
N ALA A 45 5.55 -1.19 12.65
CA ALA A 45 4.56 -0.86 13.69
C ALA A 45 5.09 -1.12 15.11
N ALA A 46 5.83 -2.21 15.33
CA ALA A 46 6.48 -2.50 16.61
C ALA A 46 7.49 -1.43 16.99
N TYR A 47 8.32 -1.00 16.03
CA TYR A 47 9.27 0.10 16.24
C TYR A 47 8.55 1.40 16.57
N ALA A 48 7.57 1.79 15.76
CA ALA A 48 6.82 3.03 15.97
C ALA A 48 6.06 3.04 17.31
N TYR A 49 5.48 1.91 17.71
CA TYR A 49 4.79 1.78 19.00
C TYR A 49 5.76 1.92 20.18
N LYS A 50 6.95 1.35 20.07
CA LYS A 50 8.00 1.52 21.10
C LYS A 50 8.42 2.99 21.27
N VAL A 51 8.42 3.77 20.19
CA VAL A 51 8.79 5.19 20.22
C VAL A 51 7.65 6.06 20.75
N LEU A 52 6.42 5.82 20.26
CA LEU A 52 5.28 6.74 20.50
C LEU A 52 4.41 6.32 21.68
N SER A 53 4.45 5.07 22.12
CA SER A 53 3.70 4.51 23.25
C SER A 53 2.20 4.80 23.20
N ARG A 54 1.61 4.83 22.00
CA ARG A 54 0.17 5.06 21.77
C ARG A 54 -0.32 4.23 20.57
N PRO A 55 -1.63 3.91 20.50
CA PRO A 55 -2.17 3.20 19.34
C PRO A 55 -1.85 3.91 18.03
N LEU A 56 -1.42 3.14 17.03
CA LEU A 56 -1.02 3.66 15.73
C LEU A 56 -1.24 2.64 14.62
N ILE A 57 -1.31 3.14 13.39
CA ILE A 57 -1.23 2.31 12.19
C ILE A 57 0.00 2.66 11.37
N VAL A 58 0.57 1.63 10.76
CA VAL A 58 1.60 1.70 9.71
C VAL A 58 1.06 1.00 8.48
N ASP A 59 1.36 1.49 7.29
CA ASP A 59 1.11 0.73 6.07
C ASP A 59 2.43 0.39 5.35
N ASP A 60 2.44 -0.80 4.77
CA ASP A 60 3.46 -1.16 3.81
C ASP A 60 2.81 -1.72 2.54
N THR A 61 3.46 -1.52 1.39
CA THR A 61 2.89 -1.87 0.09
C THR A 61 3.93 -2.56 -0.76
N ALA A 62 3.54 -3.67 -1.37
CA ALA A 62 4.32 -4.40 -2.35
C ALA A 62 3.63 -4.36 -3.73
N PHE A 63 4.43 -4.50 -4.77
CA PHE A 63 3.98 -4.61 -6.15
C PHE A 63 4.58 -5.87 -6.79
N PHE A 64 3.74 -6.83 -7.13
CA PHE A 64 4.16 -8.13 -7.66
C PHE A 64 3.80 -8.22 -9.14
N ILE A 65 4.75 -8.66 -9.97
CA ILE A 65 4.58 -8.90 -11.41
C ILE A 65 4.84 -10.37 -11.69
N ASP A 66 3.82 -11.07 -12.23
CA ASP A 66 3.86 -12.52 -12.40
C ASP A 66 5.00 -13.00 -13.30
N ALA A 67 5.19 -12.35 -14.46
CA ALA A 67 6.25 -12.69 -15.39
C ALA A 67 7.66 -12.47 -14.80
N LEU A 68 7.81 -11.62 -13.81
CA LEU A 68 9.05 -11.35 -13.09
C LEU A 68 9.14 -12.12 -11.77
N ARG A 69 8.34 -13.19 -11.61
CA ARG A 69 8.30 -14.04 -10.40
C ARG A 69 8.08 -13.27 -9.11
N GLY A 70 7.24 -12.24 -9.19
CA GLY A 70 6.90 -11.39 -8.07
C GLY A 70 7.80 -10.17 -7.86
N PHE A 71 8.88 -9.98 -8.65
CA PHE A 71 9.66 -8.74 -8.59
C PHE A 71 8.79 -7.56 -9.06
N PRO A 72 8.90 -6.36 -8.44
CA PRO A 72 9.78 -5.98 -7.35
C PRO A 72 9.34 -6.43 -5.94
N GLY A 73 8.12 -6.92 -5.75
CA GLY A 73 7.60 -7.34 -4.46
C GLY A 73 7.65 -6.21 -3.41
N PRO A 74 8.12 -6.52 -2.18
CA PRO A 74 8.26 -5.53 -1.12
C PRO A 74 9.28 -4.42 -1.39
N TYR A 75 10.16 -4.61 -2.38
CA TYR A 75 11.15 -3.59 -2.79
C TYR A 75 10.60 -2.55 -3.78
N ALA A 76 9.28 -2.48 -3.93
CA ALA A 76 8.60 -1.62 -4.90
C ALA A 76 9.04 -0.15 -4.82
N ALA A 77 9.18 0.42 -3.62
CA ALA A 77 9.64 1.80 -3.46
C ALA A 77 11.08 1.99 -3.97
N TYR A 78 12.00 1.10 -3.56
CA TYR A 78 13.40 1.15 -3.99
C TYR A 78 13.54 1.04 -5.52
N VAL A 79 12.79 0.11 -6.12
CA VAL A 79 12.81 -0.09 -7.59
C VAL A 79 12.21 1.10 -8.31
N GLN A 80 11.15 1.72 -7.76
CA GLN A 80 10.56 2.94 -8.30
C GLN A 80 11.56 4.10 -8.29
N ASP A 81 12.32 4.27 -7.20
CA ASP A 81 13.29 5.35 -7.03
C ASP A 81 14.57 5.15 -7.87
N THR A 82 14.86 3.91 -8.28
CA THR A 82 16.07 3.57 -9.06
C THR A 82 15.81 3.47 -10.56
N ILE A 83 15.02 2.49 -10.98
CA ILE A 83 14.76 2.24 -12.42
C ILE A 83 13.39 2.75 -12.88
N GLY A 84 12.48 3.00 -11.94
CA GLY A 84 11.14 3.55 -12.20
C GLY A 84 10.25 2.72 -13.12
N ASN A 85 9.18 3.34 -13.59
CA ASN A 85 8.24 2.71 -14.52
C ASN A 85 8.90 2.31 -15.83
N ALA A 86 9.84 3.13 -16.33
CA ALA A 86 10.56 2.85 -17.56
C ALA A 86 11.39 1.56 -17.45
N GLY A 87 12.08 1.36 -16.31
CA GLY A 87 12.86 0.14 -16.06
C GLY A 87 11.97 -1.10 -15.96
N ILE A 88 10.84 -1.02 -15.27
CA ILE A 88 9.85 -2.12 -15.20
C ILE A 88 9.34 -2.47 -16.60
N LEU A 89 8.95 -1.49 -17.40
CA LEU A 89 8.46 -1.74 -18.77
C LEU A 89 9.54 -2.35 -19.66
N LYS A 90 10.80 -1.93 -19.48
CA LYS A 90 11.93 -2.53 -20.17
C LYS A 90 12.14 -4.00 -19.81
N LEU A 91 12.04 -4.35 -18.53
CA LEU A 91 12.10 -5.74 -18.07
C LEU A 91 10.94 -6.58 -18.61
N MET A 92 9.82 -5.95 -18.91
CA MET A 92 8.60 -6.60 -19.41
C MET A 92 8.55 -6.69 -20.94
N GLU A 93 9.56 -6.19 -21.67
CA GLU A 93 9.60 -6.30 -23.13
C GLU A 93 9.57 -7.77 -23.59
N GLY A 94 8.70 -8.07 -24.54
CA GLY A 94 8.52 -9.44 -25.07
C GLY A 94 7.80 -10.41 -24.16
N MET A 95 7.38 -10.02 -22.96
CA MET A 95 6.61 -10.89 -22.07
C MET A 95 5.12 -10.81 -22.37
N GLU A 96 4.50 -11.96 -22.61
CA GLU A 96 3.05 -12.07 -22.88
C GLU A 96 2.23 -11.96 -21.58
N ASN A 97 2.69 -12.63 -20.50
CA ASN A 97 2.03 -12.51 -19.22
C ASN A 97 2.27 -11.11 -18.62
N ARG A 98 1.21 -10.34 -18.54
CA ARG A 98 1.19 -8.97 -18.00
C ARG A 98 0.56 -8.90 -16.62
N GLY A 99 0.18 -10.04 -16.03
CA GLY A 99 -0.45 -10.14 -14.73
C GLY A 99 0.40 -9.51 -13.63
N ALA A 100 -0.24 -8.75 -12.76
CA ALA A 100 0.40 -8.11 -11.63
C ALA A 100 -0.63 -7.86 -10.52
N HIS A 101 -0.16 -7.61 -9.31
CA HIS A 101 -1.03 -7.15 -8.24
C HIS A 101 -0.29 -6.25 -7.26
N PHE A 102 -1.03 -5.32 -6.67
CA PHE A 102 -0.61 -4.63 -5.47
C PHE A 102 -1.12 -5.36 -4.24
N GLU A 103 -0.30 -5.39 -3.20
CA GLU A 103 -0.70 -5.78 -1.85
C GLU A 103 -0.33 -4.68 -0.86
N THR A 104 -1.27 -4.30 0.01
CA THR A 104 -1.01 -3.45 1.17
C THR A 104 -1.30 -4.22 2.45
N ALA A 105 -0.40 -4.12 3.42
CA ALA A 105 -0.62 -4.54 4.78
C ALA A 105 -0.72 -3.31 5.69
N ILE A 106 -1.84 -3.18 6.41
CA ILE A 106 -2.02 -2.24 7.51
C ILE A 106 -1.68 -2.97 8.81
N ALA A 107 -0.68 -2.51 9.52
CA ALA A 107 -0.35 -2.99 10.86
C ALA A 107 -0.91 -2.01 11.90
N PHE A 108 -1.85 -2.47 12.72
CA PHE A 108 -2.36 -1.73 13.87
C PHE A 108 -1.67 -2.21 15.13
N ALA A 109 -0.95 -1.31 15.80
CA ALA A 109 -0.25 -1.58 17.04
C ALA A 109 -0.94 -0.87 18.21
N GLN A 110 -1.16 -1.62 19.29
CA GLN A 110 -1.69 -1.13 20.57
C GLN A 110 -1.11 -1.98 21.73
N ALA A 111 -1.56 -1.72 22.96
CA ALA A 111 -0.98 -2.33 24.17
C ALA A 111 -1.07 -3.86 24.20
N ASP A 112 -2.10 -4.46 23.60
CA ASP A 112 -2.34 -5.91 23.56
C ASP A 112 -1.65 -6.61 22.38
N GLY A 113 -0.96 -5.86 21.50
CA GLY A 113 -0.20 -6.43 20.39
C GLY A 113 -0.38 -5.74 19.04
N ILE A 114 -0.03 -6.46 17.97
CA ILE A 114 -0.07 -5.96 16.60
C ILE A 114 -0.95 -6.86 15.74
N ARG A 115 -1.93 -6.26 15.06
CA ARG A 115 -2.82 -6.93 14.11
C ARG A 115 -2.53 -6.47 12.69
N ILE A 116 -2.61 -7.40 11.74
CA ILE A 116 -2.34 -7.13 10.31
C ILE A 116 -3.64 -7.27 9.52
N PHE A 117 -3.91 -6.28 8.68
CA PHE A 117 -5.04 -6.25 7.75
C PHE A 117 -4.50 -6.10 6.33
N ARG A 118 -4.92 -6.96 5.41
CA ARG A 118 -4.38 -7.01 4.05
C ARG A 118 -5.43 -6.64 3.02
N GLY A 119 -4.97 -6.00 1.97
CA GLY A 119 -5.79 -5.74 0.78
C GLY A 119 -4.96 -5.98 -0.47
N VAL A 120 -5.54 -6.71 -1.42
CA VAL A 120 -4.92 -7.06 -2.70
C VAL A 120 -5.77 -6.50 -3.83
N LEU A 121 -5.12 -5.85 -4.80
CA LEU A 121 -5.73 -5.39 -6.04
C LEU A 121 -5.05 -6.11 -7.22
N PRO A 122 -5.69 -7.10 -7.86
CA PRO A 122 -5.17 -7.70 -9.07
C PRO A 122 -5.34 -6.76 -10.26
N GLY A 123 -4.44 -6.85 -11.24
CA GLY A 123 -4.47 -6.05 -12.45
C GLY A 123 -3.42 -6.48 -13.45
N THR A 124 -3.03 -5.57 -14.34
CA THR A 124 -2.06 -5.85 -15.41
C THR A 124 -1.10 -4.68 -15.61
N VAL A 125 0.13 -5.00 -15.99
CA VAL A 125 1.13 -4.00 -16.42
C VAL A 125 0.83 -3.59 -17.85
N VAL A 126 0.69 -2.28 -18.08
CA VAL A 126 0.35 -1.68 -19.38
C VAL A 126 1.31 -0.56 -19.75
N ALA A 127 1.24 -0.07 -20.99
CA ALA A 127 1.90 1.18 -21.37
C ALA A 127 1.39 2.34 -20.50
N PRO A 128 2.23 3.35 -20.20
CA PRO A 128 1.86 4.44 -19.29
C PRO A 128 0.65 5.22 -19.78
N ARG A 129 -0.33 5.44 -18.91
CA ARG A 129 -1.52 6.26 -19.16
C ARG A 129 -1.91 7.02 -17.90
N GLY A 130 -2.57 8.17 -18.10
CA GLY A 130 -3.00 9.04 -17.01
C GLY A 130 -1.90 9.95 -16.49
N ALA A 131 -2.29 10.95 -15.70
CA ALA A 131 -1.38 11.95 -15.14
C ALA A 131 -1.51 12.08 -13.61
N ASP A 132 -2.54 11.48 -13.04
CA ASP A 132 -2.77 11.48 -11.59
C ASP A 132 -2.06 10.31 -10.89
N GLY A 133 -2.14 10.29 -9.56
CA GLY A 133 -1.55 9.21 -8.76
C GLY A 133 -0.05 9.35 -8.50
N PHE A 134 0.60 8.24 -8.15
CA PHE A 134 2.03 8.19 -7.85
C PHE A 134 2.58 6.76 -8.04
N GLY A 135 3.91 6.64 -8.09
CA GLY A 135 4.58 5.35 -8.19
C GLY A 135 4.23 4.61 -9.48
N TYR A 136 3.73 3.40 -9.36
CA TYR A 136 3.37 2.53 -10.48
C TYR A 136 1.96 2.76 -11.05
N ASP A 137 1.18 3.70 -10.51
CA ASP A 137 -0.18 3.99 -10.95
C ASP A 137 -0.31 4.17 -12.47
N PRO A 138 0.62 4.86 -13.18
CA PRO A 138 0.53 5.02 -14.63
C PRO A 138 0.65 3.75 -15.45
N ILE A 139 1.31 2.71 -14.93
CA ILE A 139 1.58 1.46 -15.65
C ILE A 139 0.78 0.27 -15.13
N PHE A 140 -0.07 0.46 -14.14
CA PHE A 140 -0.91 -0.60 -13.57
C PHE A 140 -2.38 -0.36 -13.88
N ALA A 141 -2.99 -1.27 -14.64
CA ALA A 141 -4.39 -1.20 -15.02
C ALA A 141 -5.26 -2.17 -14.22
N TYR A 142 -6.39 -1.66 -13.76
CA TYR A 142 -7.51 -2.40 -13.18
C TYR A 142 -8.76 -2.14 -14.01
N GLU A 143 -9.45 -3.20 -14.44
CA GLU A 143 -10.64 -3.10 -15.30
C GLU A 143 -10.45 -2.19 -16.53
N GLY A 144 -9.27 -2.28 -17.17
CA GLY A 144 -8.95 -1.58 -18.40
C GLY A 144 -8.47 -0.13 -18.25
N ARG A 145 -8.53 0.46 -17.05
CA ARG A 145 -8.04 1.82 -16.74
C ARG A 145 -6.82 1.74 -15.80
N THR A 146 -5.82 2.59 -16.02
CA THR A 146 -4.72 2.70 -15.05
C THR A 146 -5.16 3.44 -13.80
N LEU A 147 -4.48 3.19 -12.67
CA LEU A 147 -4.79 3.92 -11.43
C LEU A 147 -4.51 5.42 -11.57
N ALA A 148 -3.64 5.83 -12.50
CA ALA A 148 -3.36 7.23 -12.82
C ALA A 148 -4.44 7.89 -13.70
N GLU A 149 -5.37 7.13 -14.30
CA GLU A 149 -6.54 7.61 -15.00
C GLU A 149 -7.77 7.79 -14.09
N MET A 150 -7.63 7.41 -12.80
CA MET A 150 -8.73 7.45 -11.83
C MET A 150 -8.57 8.64 -10.88
N PRO A 151 -9.66 9.43 -10.68
CA PRO A 151 -9.66 10.42 -9.60
C PRO A 151 -9.37 9.80 -8.24
N LEU A 152 -8.73 10.54 -7.34
CA LEU A 152 -8.36 10.05 -5.99
C LEU A 152 -9.56 9.43 -5.24
N VAL A 153 -10.75 10.02 -5.37
CA VAL A 153 -11.99 9.52 -4.73
C VAL A 153 -12.38 8.12 -5.24
N GLU A 154 -12.23 7.86 -6.54
CA GLU A 154 -12.50 6.55 -7.12
C GLU A 154 -11.42 5.55 -6.69
N LYS A 155 -10.14 5.90 -6.83
CA LYS A 155 -9.00 5.09 -6.40
C LYS A 155 -9.09 4.72 -4.92
N SER A 156 -9.49 5.65 -4.04
CA SER A 156 -9.61 5.41 -2.60
C SER A 156 -10.71 4.42 -2.20
N ARG A 157 -11.56 4.00 -3.13
CA ARG A 157 -12.61 2.99 -2.90
C ARG A 157 -12.22 1.58 -3.35
N ILE A 158 -11.35 1.47 -4.35
CA ILE A 158 -11.03 0.20 -5.01
C ILE A 158 -9.62 -0.30 -4.75
N SER A 159 -8.69 0.58 -4.35
CA SER A 159 -7.27 0.28 -4.25
C SER A 159 -6.96 -0.83 -3.22
N HIS A 160 -5.80 -1.46 -3.37
CA HIS A 160 -5.25 -2.39 -2.37
C HIS A 160 -5.27 -1.80 -0.96
N ARG A 161 -4.92 -0.50 -0.81
CA ARG A 161 -4.97 0.20 0.48
C ARG A 161 -6.39 0.34 1.00
N ALA A 162 -7.35 0.71 0.13
CA ALA A 162 -8.77 0.80 0.51
C ALA A 162 -9.29 -0.53 1.05
N ARG A 163 -8.97 -1.65 0.41
CA ARG A 163 -9.36 -3.00 0.84
C ARG A 163 -8.75 -3.37 2.20
N ALA A 164 -7.48 -3.03 2.44
CA ALA A 164 -6.85 -3.24 3.74
C ALA A 164 -7.49 -2.38 4.84
N LEU A 165 -7.81 -1.11 4.52
CA LEU A 165 -8.50 -0.20 5.44
C LEU A 165 -9.93 -0.64 5.74
N GLU A 166 -10.64 -1.21 4.77
CA GLU A 166 -11.97 -1.79 4.97
C GLU A 166 -11.92 -2.95 5.97
N ALA A 167 -10.95 -3.86 5.82
CA ALA A 167 -10.76 -4.95 6.77
C ALA A 167 -10.42 -4.43 8.19
N PHE A 168 -9.59 -3.39 8.29
CA PHE A 168 -9.26 -2.73 9.55
C PHE A 168 -10.50 -2.06 10.17
N ARG A 169 -11.26 -1.30 9.37
CA ARG A 169 -12.48 -0.64 9.83
C ARG A 169 -13.52 -1.64 10.35
N ALA A 170 -13.77 -2.71 9.60
CA ALA A 170 -14.71 -3.76 10.01
C ALA A 170 -14.30 -4.43 11.33
N TRP A 171 -12.99 -4.54 11.58
CA TRP A 171 -12.48 -5.03 12.85
C TRP A 171 -12.73 -4.02 13.99
N ILE A 172 -12.43 -2.72 13.80
CA ILE A 172 -12.69 -1.68 14.81
C ILE A 172 -14.17 -1.64 15.20
N GLU A 173 -15.07 -1.71 14.21
CA GLU A 173 -16.52 -1.66 14.46
C GLU A 173 -16.98 -2.85 15.31
N ARG A 174 -16.43 -4.05 15.10
CA ARG A 174 -16.73 -5.22 15.95
C ARG A 174 -16.21 -5.08 17.37
N GLU A 175 -14.98 -4.62 17.56
CA GLU A 175 -14.38 -4.41 18.89
C GLU A 175 -15.12 -3.36 19.73
N ARG A 176 -15.77 -2.37 19.09
CA ARG A 176 -16.57 -1.35 19.77
C ARG A 176 -17.95 -1.85 20.22
N THR A 177 -18.41 -2.95 19.65
CA THR A 177 -19.71 -3.56 19.94
C THR A 177 -19.62 -4.74 20.90
N SER A 178 -18.44 -5.19 21.25
CA SER A 178 -18.13 -6.27 22.18
C SER A 178 -17.77 -5.74 23.56
#